data_ba10050514e4b313c60cd0bffc0bf900
#
_entry.id   ba10050514e4b313c60cd0bffc0bf900
#
_cell.length_a   1.000
_cell.length_b   1.000
_cell.length_c   1.000
_cell.angle_alpha   90.00
_cell.angle_beta   90.00
_cell.angle_gamma   90.00
#
_symmetry.space_group_name_H-M   'P 1'
#
loop_
_entity.id
_entity.type
_entity.pdbx_description
1 polymer ?
#
loop_
_entity_poly.entity_id
_entity_poly.type
_entity_poly.pdbx_seq_one_letter_code
_entity_poly.pdbx_strand_id
1 'polypeptide(L)'
;VQDLTVMGTIHPNGHQDELGLLAGSNAGRILNCIASGTVMGDNRIGGLVGINETGGELVGCAFSGSVTGKHSTAGVVGENRGTLTRCSNSGSINTQDLEDDPKTDYTNLAQLNSMENVPAYTDVGGVAGYSKGTIQSCENSGAVGYDQIGYNIGGIAGRSAGWLDGCVNTGTVSGRKDVGGIVGQ
;
A
#
# COMPACT_ATOMS: atom_id res chain seq x y z
N VAL A 1 -7.06 14.65 -14.10
CA VAL A 1 -7.92 13.48 -14.41
C VAL A 1 -9.06 13.47 -13.41
N GLN A 2 -10.30 13.23 -13.86
CA GLN A 2 -11.45 13.21 -12.97
C GLN A 2 -12.58 12.30 -13.46
N ASP A 3 -13.39 11.83 -12.49
CA ASP A 3 -14.64 11.11 -12.72
C ASP A 3 -14.48 9.86 -13.61
N LEU A 4 -13.36 9.13 -13.43
CA LEU A 4 -13.08 7.90 -14.19
C LEU A 4 -13.30 6.65 -13.35
N THR A 5 -13.74 5.60 -14.03
CA THR A 5 -13.77 4.25 -13.47
C THR A 5 -12.86 3.35 -14.32
N VAL A 6 -11.94 2.66 -13.65
CA VAL A 6 -11.01 1.72 -14.28
C VAL A 6 -11.16 0.35 -13.67
N MET A 7 -11.20 -0.68 -14.53
CA MET A 7 -11.19 -2.07 -14.09
C MET A 7 -10.14 -2.83 -14.89
N GLY A 8 -9.29 -3.59 -14.21
CA GLY A 8 -8.26 -4.34 -14.93
C GLY A 8 -7.21 -5.01 -14.06
N THR A 9 -6.19 -5.54 -14.75
CA THR A 9 -5.04 -6.18 -14.11
C THR A 9 -3.77 -5.55 -14.65
N ILE A 10 -2.86 -5.20 -13.74
CA ILE A 10 -1.50 -4.77 -14.07
C ILE A 10 -0.52 -5.76 -13.45
N HIS A 11 0.20 -6.45 -14.32
CA HIS A 11 1.25 -7.40 -13.96
C HIS A 11 2.28 -7.41 -15.09
N PRO A 12 3.20 -6.42 -15.12
CA PRO A 12 4.19 -6.32 -16.19
C PRO A 12 5.25 -7.41 -16.07
N ASN A 13 5.90 -7.74 -17.18
CA ASN A 13 7.10 -8.56 -17.21
C ASN A 13 8.35 -7.68 -17.04
N GLY A 14 9.30 -8.09 -16.21
CA GLY A 14 10.54 -7.35 -15.95
C GLY A 14 10.47 -6.47 -14.71
N HIS A 15 11.00 -5.24 -14.77
CA HIS A 15 10.94 -4.31 -13.64
C HIS A 15 9.51 -3.86 -13.39
N GLN A 16 9.06 -4.04 -12.15
CA GLN A 16 7.66 -3.89 -11.77
C GLN A 16 7.51 -2.81 -10.70
N ASP A 17 8.03 -1.63 -10.99
CA ASP A 17 8.01 -0.47 -10.09
C ASP A 17 7.00 0.59 -10.56
N GLU A 18 6.48 1.37 -9.60
CA GLU A 18 5.62 2.53 -9.84
C GLU A 18 4.33 2.17 -10.61
N LEU A 19 3.59 1.20 -10.09
CA LEU A 19 2.39 0.70 -10.74
C LEU A 19 1.11 1.18 -10.04
N GLY A 20 0.09 1.48 -10.84
CA GLY A 20 -1.25 1.79 -10.39
C GLY A 20 -2.25 1.74 -11.54
N LEU A 21 -3.50 1.36 -11.28
CA LEU A 21 -4.53 1.23 -12.33
C LEU A 21 -4.86 2.55 -13.02
N LEU A 22 -4.70 3.69 -12.35
CA LEU A 22 -4.92 5.02 -12.94
C LEU A 22 -3.64 5.62 -13.51
N ALA A 23 -2.52 5.49 -12.78
CA ALA A 23 -1.24 6.05 -13.21
C ALA A 23 -0.08 5.41 -12.46
N GLY A 24 1.07 5.27 -13.11
CA GLY A 24 2.34 4.96 -12.43
C GLY A 24 2.78 6.12 -11.54
N SER A 25 2.74 7.36 -12.05
CA SER A 25 3.08 8.59 -11.32
C SER A 25 2.04 9.68 -11.52
N ASN A 26 1.77 10.46 -10.47
CA ASN A 26 0.87 11.62 -10.50
C ASN A 26 1.56 12.87 -9.94
N ALA A 27 1.76 13.89 -10.78
CA ALA A 27 2.21 15.23 -10.37
C ALA A 27 1.10 16.29 -10.49
N GLY A 28 -0.13 15.88 -10.82
CA GLY A 28 -1.28 16.75 -11.00
C GLY A 28 -2.41 16.40 -10.06
N ARG A 29 -3.66 16.47 -10.53
CA ARG A 29 -4.85 16.20 -9.74
C ARG A 29 -5.65 15.02 -10.29
N ILE A 30 -5.99 14.08 -9.41
CA ILE A 30 -6.89 12.96 -9.70
C ILE A 30 -8.10 13.11 -8.75
N LEU A 31 -9.30 13.27 -9.33
CA LEU A 31 -10.51 13.60 -8.57
C LEU A 31 -11.61 12.56 -8.83
N ASN A 32 -12.25 12.09 -7.76
CA ASN A 32 -13.41 11.20 -7.82
C ASN A 32 -13.26 9.99 -8.74
N CYS A 33 -12.06 9.39 -8.76
CA CYS A 33 -11.80 8.23 -9.60
C CYS A 33 -11.94 6.94 -8.81
N ILE A 34 -12.45 5.91 -9.46
CA ILE A 34 -12.62 4.58 -8.88
C ILE A 34 -11.82 3.59 -9.70
N ALA A 35 -11.05 2.76 -9.03
CA ALA A 35 -10.40 1.63 -9.69
C ALA A 35 -10.67 0.31 -8.95
N SER A 36 -10.81 -0.76 -9.73
CA SER A 36 -10.95 -2.11 -9.19
C SER A 36 -10.17 -3.13 -10.02
N GLY A 37 -9.60 -4.11 -9.35
CA GLY A 37 -8.85 -5.17 -10.03
C GLY A 37 -7.58 -5.58 -9.29
N THR A 38 -6.58 -6.02 -10.06
CA THR A 38 -5.33 -6.55 -9.49
C THR A 38 -4.13 -5.75 -9.96
N VAL A 39 -3.26 -5.40 -9.02
CA VAL A 39 -1.95 -4.79 -9.32
C VAL A 39 -0.87 -5.62 -8.62
N MET A 40 0.11 -6.10 -9.39
CA MET A 40 1.24 -6.88 -8.87
C MET A 40 2.55 -6.28 -9.33
N GLY A 41 3.51 -6.13 -8.41
CA GLY A 41 4.80 -5.54 -8.72
C GLY A 41 5.80 -5.63 -7.57
N ASP A 42 6.86 -4.83 -7.65
CA ASP A 42 7.93 -4.82 -6.66
C ASP A 42 7.88 -3.58 -5.75
N ASN A 43 8.17 -2.39 -6.27
CA ASN A 43 8.31 -1.19 -5.45
C ASN A 43 7.33 -0.09 -5.86
N ARG A 44 6.79 0.62 -4.88
CA ARG A 44 5.84 1.73 -5.08
C ARG A 44 4.59 1.28 -5.84
N ILE A 45 3.89 0.32 -5.26
CA ILE A 45 2.73 -0.30 -5.87
C ILE A 45 1.46 0.23 -5.18
N GLY A 46 0.63 0.91 -5.94
CA GLY A 46 -0.68 1.38 -5.49
C GLY A 46 -1.82 0.80 -6.32
N GLY A 47 -2.95 0.58 -5.71
CA GLY A 47 -4.14 0.18 -6.46
C GLY A 47 -4.58 1.26 -7.45
N LEU A 48 -4.47 2.54 -7.08
CA LEU A 48 -4.75 3.68 -7.95
C LEU A 48 -3.50 4.24 -8.61
N VAL A 49 -2.46 4.56 -7.82
CA VAL A 49 -1.28 5.28 -8.28
C VAL A 49 -0.02 4.70 -7.63
N GLY A 50 1.03 4.46 -8.40
CA GLY A 50 2.32 4.00 -7.89
C GLY A 50 2.96 5.05 -6.98
N ILE A 51 3.17 6.26 -7.50
CA ILE A 51 3.74 7.39 -6.75
C ILE A 51 2.92 8.68 -6.94
N ASN A 52 2.56 9.32 -5.85
CA ASN A 52 1.98 10.67 -5.86
C ASN A 52 3.07 11.68 -5.53
N GLU A 53 3.52 12.42 -6.52
CA GLU A 53 4.64 13.34 -6.43
C GLU A 53 4.34 14.58 -5.58
N THR A 54 5.37 15.33 -5.25
CA THR A 54 5.22 16.63 -4.56
C THR A 54 4.32 17.56 -5.36
N GLY A 55 3.28 18.07 -4.73
CA GLY A 55 2.23 18.87 -5.39
C GLY A 55 1.12 18.05 -6.07
N GLY A 56 1.29 16.73 -6.17
CA GLY A 56 0.22 15.84 -6.64
C GLY A 56 -0.93 15.71 -5.63
N GLU A 57 -2.15 15.64 -6.12
CA GLU A 57 -3.36 15.53 -5.30
C GLU A 57 -4.24 14.37 -5.77
N LEU A 58 -4.69 13.54 -4.83
CA LEU A 58 -5.81 12.61 -5.02
C LEU A 58 -6.94 13.01 -4.08
N VAL A 59 -8.15 13.20 -4.61
CA VAL A 59 -9.30 13.61 -3.80
C VAL A 59 -10.51 12.75 -4.13
N GLY A 60 -11.11 12.15 -3.12
CA GLY A 60 -12.35 11.37 -3.26
C GLY A 60 -12.18 10.10 -4.11
N CYS A 61 -11.00 9.53 -4.16
CA CYS A 61 -10.71 8.36 -4.98
C CYS A 61 -10.85 7.05 -4.18
N ALA A 62 -11.30 5.99 -4.84
CA ALA A 62 -11.54 4.71 -4.18
C ALA A 62 -10.91 3.54 -4.93
N PHE A 63 -10.34 2.60 -4.16
CA PHE A 63 -9.84 1.34 -4.68
C PHE A 63 -10.56 0.15 -4.06
N SER A 64 -10.81 -0.87 -4.90
CA SER A 64 -11.26 -2.19 -4.46
C SER A 64 -10.59 -3.27 -5.32
N GLY A 65 -10.09 -4.30 -4.67
CA GLY A 65 -9.42 -5.40 -5.40
C GLY A 65 -8.24 -5.95 -4.64
N SER A 66 -7.15 -6.23 -5.32
CA SER A 66 -5.95 -6.82 -4.72
C SER A 66 -4.68 -6.10 -5.16
N VAL A 67 -3.81 -5.78 -4.22
CA VAL A 67 -2.48 -5.25 -4.51
C VAL A 67 -1.42 -6.14 -3.85
N THR A 68 -0.43 -6.53 -4.63
CA THR A 68 0.73 -7.29 -4.14
C THR A 68 2.01 -6.58 -4.55
N GLY A 69 2.91 -6.36 -3.59
CA GLY A 69 4.19 -5.70 -3.82
C GLY A 69 5.19 -5.97 -2.71
N LYS A 70 6.45 -5.59 -2.90
CA LYS A 70 7.52 -5.81 -1.92
C LYS A 70 7.73 -4.61 -1.01
N HIS A 71 7.84 -3.41 -1.59
CA HIS A 71 8.13 -2.20 -0.83
C HIS A 71 7.18 -1.06 -1.22
N SER A 72 6.69 -0.34 -0.23
CA SER A 72 5.77 0.78 -0.40
C SER A 72 4.53 0.37 -1.20
N THR A 73 3.75 -0.53 -0.62
CA THR A 73 2.57 -1.14 -1.24
C THR A 73 1.29 -0.70 -0.55
N ALA A 74 0.28 -0.29 -1.31
CA ALA A 74 -1.00 0.12 -0.73
C ALA A 74 -2.18 0.05 -1.72
N GLY A 75 -3.39 0.19 -1.17
CA GLY A 75 -4.61 0.24 -1.97
C GLY A 75 -4.76 1.52 -2.78
N VAL A 76 -4.35 2.67 -2.25
CA VAL A 76 -4.48 3.95 -2.96
C VAL A 76 -3.16 4.33 -3.64
N VAL A 77 -2.10 4.56 -2.87
CA VAL A 77 -0.82 5.06 -3.40
C VAL A 77 0.35 4.31 -2.79
N GLY A 78 1.25 3.78 -3.60
CA GLY A 78 2.48 3.13 -3.13
C GLY A 78 3.35 4.08 -2.31
N GLU A 79 3.80 5.21 -2.89
CA GLU A 79 4.51 6.28 -2.19
C GLU A 79 3.79 7.63 -2.35
N ASN A 80 3.46 8.29 -1.23
CA ASN A 80 2.83 9.61 -1.23
C ASN A 80 3.82 10.70 -0.79
N ARG A 81 4.05 11.67 -1.67
CA ARG A 81 4.80 12.91 -1.41
C ARG A 81 3.91 14.16 -1.46
N GLY A 82 2.70 14.02 -1.97
CA GLY A 82 1.70 15.06 -2.15
C GLY A 82 0.57 14.97 -1.13
N THR A 83 -0.67 15.12 -1.58
CA THR A 83 -1.85 15.13 -0.72
C THR A 83 -2.88 14.10 -1.14
N LEU A 84 -3.35 13.32 -0.17
CA LEU A 84 -4.48 12.40 -0.30
C LEU A 84 -5.61 12.91 0.60
N THR A 85 -6.80 13.13 0.03
CA THR A 85 -7.96 13.62 0.78
C THR A 85 -9.19 12.80 0.45
N ARG A 86 -9.88 12.29 1.47
CA ARG A 86 -11.11 11.49 1.33
C ARG A 86 -10.96 10.32 0.34
N CYS A 87 -9.79 9.70 0.33
CA CYS A 87 -9.55 8.48 -0.46
C CYS A 87 -9.85 7.24 0.39
N SER A 88 -10.27 6.17 -0.26
CA SER A 88 -10.63 4.94 0.44
C SER A 88 -10.07 3.69 -0.22
N ASN A 89 -9.78 2.69 0.63
CA ASN A 89 -9.45 1.34 0.21
C ASN A 89 -10.40 0.33 0.86
N SER A 90 -10.97 -0.53 0.06
CA SER A 90 -11.71 -1.73 0.49
C SER A 90 -11.07 -3.04 -0.04
N GLY A 91 -9.98 -2.92 -0.75
CA GLY A 91 -9.24 -4.05 -1.33
C GLY A 91 -8.28 -4.71 -0.35
N SER A 92 -7.73 -5.85 -0.74
CA SER A 92 -6.75 -6.63 0.02
C SER A 92 -5.33 -6.28 -0.39
N ILE A 93 -4.46 -5.99 0.57
CA ILE A 93 -3.10 -5.53 0.32
C ILE A 93 -2.11 -6.51 0.95
N ASN A 94 -1.32 -7.20 0.14
CA ASN A 94 -0.34 -8.21 0.58
C ASN A 94 -0.93 -9.25 1.55
N THR A 95 -2.13 -9.75 1.26
CA THR A 95 -2.85 -10.69 2.15
C THR A 95 -2.58 -12.17 1.81
N GLN A 96 -1.69 -12.45 0.89
CA GLN A 96 -1.35 -13.81 0.47
C GLN A 96 0.06 -14.18 0.92
N ASP A 97 0.23 -15.46 1.26
CA ASP A 97 1.56 -16.04 1.41
C ASP A 97 2.31 -15.97 0.07
N LEU A 98 3.58 -15.66 0.09
CA LEU A 98 4.40 -15.74 -1.11
C LEU A 98 4.91 -17.17 -1.27
N GLU A 99 4.53 -17.80 -2.36
CA GLU A 99 4.96 -19.16 -2.69
C GLU A 99 6.48 -19.30 -2.85
N ASP A 100 7.18 -18.22 -3.20
CA ASP A 100 8.64 -18.20 -3.45
C ASP A 100 9.46 -17.79 -2.22
N ASP A 101 8.83 -17.54 -1.08
CA ASP A 101 9.55 -17.19 0.12
C ASP A 101 10.04 -18.43 0.86
N PRO A 102 11.34 -18.57 1.13
CA PRO A 102 11.82 -19.64 1.97
C PRO A 102 11.13 -19.54 3.33
N LYS A 103 10.22 -20.47 3.60
CA LYS A 103 9.42 -20.50 4.84
C LYS A 103 10.33 -20.35 6.03
N THR A 104 10.36 -19.16 6.60
CA THR A 104 11.13 -18.87 7.79
C THR A 104 10.58 -19.72 8.93
N ASP A 105 11.40 -20.57 9.50
CA ASP A 105 11.04 -21.31 10.72
C ASP A 105 10.95 -20.32 11.89
N TYR A 106 9.78 -19.85 12.20
CA TYR A 106 9.50 -18.89 13.27
C TYR A 106 9.77 -19.47 14.67
N THR A 107 10.05 -20.76 14.80
CA THR A 107 10.49 -21.38 16.05
C THR A 107 12.01 -21.28 16.23
N ASN A 108 12.74 -20.96 15.17
CA ASN A 108 14.21 -20.85 15.19
C ASN A 108 14.66 -19.41 15.41
N LEU A 109 14.98 -19.08 16.67
CA LEU A 109 15.44 -17.75 17.06
C LEU A 109 16.70 -17.27 16.32
N ALA A 110 17.56 -18.17 15.87
CA ALA A 110 18.77 -17.82 15.12
C ALA A 110 18.42 -17.35 13.70
N GLN A 111 17.44 -17.97 13.06
CA GLN A 111 16.91 -17.51 11.75
C GLN A 111 16.18 -16.17 11.90
N LEU A 112 15.41 -15.98 12.98
CA LEU A 112 14.70 -14.73 13.24
C LEU A 112 15.65 -13.56 13.50
N ASN A 113 16.84 -13.80 13.98
CA ASN A 113 17.85 -12.78 14.25
C ASN A 113 18.78 -12.50 13.06
N SER A 114 18.78 -13.35 12.04
CA SER A 114 19.55 -13.10 10.81
C SER A 114 18.68 -12.29 9.84
N MET A 115 19.07 -11.04 9.58
CA MET A 115 18.36 -10.14 8.65
C MET A 115 18.37 -10.67 7.20
N GLU A 116 19.19 -11.67 6.87
CA GLU A 116 19.39 -12.20 5.52
C GLU A 116 18.26 -13.13 5.04
N ASN A 117 17.43 -13.63 5.96
CA ASN A 117 16.38 -14.63 5.64
C ASN A 117 14.96 -14.15 5.92
N VAL A 118 14.74 -12.85 6.05
CA VAL A 118 13.40 -12.30 6.28
C VAL A 118 12.88 -11.73 4.97
N PRO A 119 11.74 -12.23 4.49
CA PRO A 119 11.09 -11.63 3.32
C PRO A 119 10.88 -10.15 3.53
N ALA A 120 11.43 -9.37 2.63
CA ALA A 120 11.48 -7.93 2.77
C ALA A 120 10.22 -7.27 2.22
N TYR A 121 9.04 -7.60 2.80
CA TYR A 121 7.91 -6.70 2.67
C TYR A 121 8.08 -5.57 3.66
N THR A 122 8.10 -4.36 3.14
CA THR A 122 8.17 -3.19 4.00
C THR A 122 7.23 -2.11 3.51
N ASP A 123 6.75 -1.31 4.47
CA ASP A 123 5.94 -0.14 4.19
C ASP A 123 4.65 -0.51 3.45
N VAL A 124 3.80 -1.32 4.11
CA VAL A 124 2.52 -1.77 3.55
C VAL A 124 1.36 -1.07 4.26
N GLY A 125 0.51 -0.40 3.52
CA GLY A 125 -0.62 0.34 4.07
C GLY A 125 -1.93 0.15 3.31
N GLY A 126 -3.05 0.40 3.95
CA GLY A 126 -4.34 0.38 3.27
C GLY A 126 -4.47 1.54 2.27
N VAL A 127 -4.00 2.73 2.63
CA VAL A 127 -4.08 3.95 1.80
C VAL A 127 -2.72 4.29 1.19
N ALA A 128 -1.65 4.33 1.97
CA ALA A 128 -0.31 4.60 1.46
C ALA A 128 0.70 3.60 2.00
N GLY A 129 1.61 3.11 1.16
CA GLY A 129 2.73 2.29 1.61
C GLY A 129 3.70 3.13 2.44
N TYR A 130 4.29 4.15 1.83
CA TYR A 130 5.10 5.15 2.49
C TYR A 130 4.56 6.56 2.21
N SER A 131 4.38 7.38 3.26
CA SER A 131 3.95 8.76 3.10
C SER A 131 4.95 9.75 3.67
N LYS A 132 5.35 10.72 2.86
CA LYS A 132 6.07 11.95 3.23
C LYS A 132 5.18 13.19 3.14
N GLY A 133 4.01 13.03 2.55
CA GLY A 133 3.02 14.07 2.31
C GLY A 133 1.88 14.07 3.34
N THR A 134 0.73 14.56 2.92
CA THR A 134 -0.47 14.65 3.76
C THR A 134 -1.47 13.56 3.39
N ILE A 135 -2.05 12.92 4.41
CA ILE A 135 -3.19 12.00 4.27
C ILE A 135 -4.30 12.51 5.18
N GLN A 136 -5.42 12.95 4.61
CA GLN A 136 -6.51 13.58 5.35
C GLN A 136 -7.85 12.90 5.07
N SER A 137 -8.58 12.56 6.14
CA SER A 137 -9.94 11.99 6.08
C SER A 137 -10.03 10.78 5.15
N CYS A 138 -8.96 9.95 5.12
CA CYS A 138 -8.91 8.74 4.32
C CYS A 138 -9.34 7.52 5.13
N GLU A 139 -9.86 6.51 4.44
CA GLU A 139 -10.43 5.34 5.08
C GLU A 139 -9.85 4.04 4.52
N ASN A 140 -9.66 3.06 5.39
CA ASN A 140 -9.39 1.68 5.00
C ASN A 140 -10.37 0.72 5.67
N SER A 141 -11.03 -0.09 4.88
CA SER A 141 -11.85 -1.22 5.33
C SER A 141 -11.34 -2.57 4.85
N GLY A 142 -10.33 -2.56 3.98
CA GLY A 142 -9.70 -3.77 3.44
C GLY A 142 -8.67 -4.38 4.38
N ALA A 143 -8.34 -5.65 4.16
CA ALA A 143 -7.30 -6.33 4.89
C ALA A 143 -5.90 -5.91 4.42
N VAL A 144 -4.97 -5.71 5.35
CA VAL A 144 -3.61 -5.27 5.08
C VAL A 144 -2.60 -6.21 5.75
N GLY A 145 -1.67 -6.69 4.94
CA GLY A 145 -0.59 -7.55 5.39
C GLY A 145 -0.99 -9.01 5.59
N TYR A 146 0.00 -9.84 5.85
CA TYR A 146 -0.15 -11.26 6.12
C TYR A 146 0.44 -11.60 7.49
N ASP A 147 -0.10 -12.62 8.14
CA ASP A 147 0.30 -12.99 9.49
C ASP A 147 1.79 -13.35 9.54
N GLN A 148 2.51 -12.77 10.51
CA GLN A 148 3.93 -12.95 10.78
C GLN A 148 4.89 -12.60 9.62
N ILE A 149 4.43 -11.88 8.59
CA ILE A 149 5.26 -11.42 7.47
C ILE A 149 5.22 -9.89 7.36
N GLY A 150 6.36 -9.30 7.03
CA GLY A 150 6.49 -7.87 6.73
C GLY A 150 6.77 -6.96 7.92
N TYR A 151 7.24 -5.78 7.57
CA TYR A 151 7.63 -4.70 8.50
C TYR A 151 6.93 -3.41 8.14
N ASN A 152 6.66 -2.57 9.12
CA ASN A 152 5.98 -1.29 8.93
C ASN A 152 4.63 -1.50 8.22
N ILE A 153 3.72 -2.20 8.89
CA ILE A 153 2.40 -2.50 8.35
C ILE A 153 1.35 -1.64 9.08
N GLY A 154 0.60 -0.86 8.33
CA GLY A 154 -0.41 0.02 8.91
C GLY A 154 -1.74 0.00 8.18
N GLY A 155 -2.83 0.17 8.90
CA GLY A 155 -4.17 0.21 8.30
C GLY A 155 -4.36 1.38 7.34
N ILE A 156 -3.70 2.50 7.57
CA ILE A 156 -3.69 3.68 6.68
C ILE A 156 -2.34 3.79 5.99
N ALA A 157 -1.24 3.88 6.73
CA ALA A 157 0.09 3.99 6.15
C ALA A 157 1.04 2.96 6.75
N GLY A 158 1.82 2.28 5.90
CA GLY A 158 2.87 1.40 6.39
C GLY A 158 3.91 2.18 7.18
N ARG A 159 4.44 3.23 6.59
CA ARG A 159 5.32 4.20 7.24
C ARG A 159 4.91 5.63 6.91
N SER A 160 5.04 6.53 7.89
CA SER A 160 4.76 7.94 7.68
C SER A 160 5.83 8.84 8.27
N ALA A 161 6.38 9.72 7.44
CA ALA A 161 7.18 10.88 7.83
C ALA A 161 6.43 12.20 7.55
N GLY A 162 5.16 12.11 7.19
CA GLY A 162 4.30 13.22 6.85
C GLY A 162 3.18 13.44 7.88
N TRP A 163 2.07 13.99 7.43
CA TRP A 163 0.93 14.35 8.27
C TRP A 163 -0.27 13.43 8.00
N LEU A 164 -0.87 12.87 9.06
CA LEU A 164 -2.12 12.13 8.99
C LEU A 164 -3.16 12.81 9.87
N ASP A 165 -4.36 13.03 9.34
CA ASP A 165 -5.47 13.67 10.06
C ASP A 165 -6.82 13.05 9.69
N GLY A 166 -7.67 12.79 10.68
CA GLY A 166 -9.04 12.33 10.50
C GLY A 166 -9.20 11.00 9.75
N CYS A 167 -8.16 10.16 9.74
CA CYS A 167 -8.17 8.88 9.03
C CYS A 167 -8.78 7.76 9.88
N VAL A 168 -9.46 6.82 9.23
CA VAL A 168 -10.15 5.70 9.87
C VAL A 168 -9.70 4.37 9.27
N ASN A 169 -9.35 3.41 10.11
CA ASN A 169 -9.16 2.02 9.71
C ASN A 169 -10.15 1.11 10.43
N THR A 170 -10.92 0.35 9.67
CA THR A 170 -11.81 -0.71 10.15
C THR A 170 -11.39 -2.09 9.64
N GLY A 171 -10.39 -2.13 8.74
CA GLY A 171 -9.84 -3.36 8.19
C GLY A 171 -8.89 -4.07 9.15
N THR A 172 -8.68 -5.35 8.91
CA THR A 172 -7.68 -6.15 9.63
C THR A 172 -6.27 -5.77 9.20
N VAL A 173 -5.35 -5.68 10.18
CA VAL A 173 -3.93 -5.43 9.91
C VAL A 173 -3.12 -6.57 10.50
N SER A 174 -2.33 -7.23 9.67
CA SER A 174 -1.44 -8.33 10.06
C SER A 174 -0.01 -8.06 9.62
N GLY A 175 0.95 -8.58 10.36
CA GLY A 175 2.36 -8.40 10.02
C GLY A 175 3.27 -8.99 11.09
N ARG A 176 4.57 -8.84 10.90
CA ARG A 176 5.57 -9.37 11.83
C ARG A 176 6.08 -8.34 12.83
N LYS A 177 6.39 -7.13 12.36
CA LYS A 177 7.01 -6.11 13.20
C LYS A 177 6.57 -4.71 12.77
N ASP A 178 6.47 -3.82 13.75
CA ASP A 178 6.03 -2.44 13.56
C ASP A 178 4.65 -2.43 12.89
N VAL A 179 3.67 -3.09 13.54
CA VAL A 179 2.30 -3.25 13.05
C VAL A 179 1.38 -2.33 13.83
N GLY A 180 0.68 -1.45 13.13
CA GLY A 180 -0.24 -0.48 13.75
C GLY A 180 -1.59 -0.43 13.06
N GLY A 181 -2.65 -0.22 13.84
CA GLY A 181 -4.00 -0.08 13.28
C GLY A 181 -4.15 1.11 12.32
N ILE A 182 -3.32 2.14 12.48
CA ILE A 182 -3.28 3.33 11.60
C ILE A 182 -1.92 3.40 10.88
N VAL A 183 -0.81 3.45 11.62
CA VAL A 183 0.55 3.57 11.06
C VAL A 183 1.44 2.50 11.66
N GLY A 184 2.25 1.85 10.83
CA GLY A 184 3.25 0.88 11.27
C GLY A 184 4.47 1.57 11.91
N GLN A 185 5.04 2.59 11.23
CA GLN A 185 6.22 3.33 11.68
C GLN A 185 6.15 4.82 11.31
#